data_22d751c0dc09a75a8264f67c583fd7d6
#
_entry.id   22d751c0dc09a75a8264f67c583fd7d6
#
_cell.length_a   1.000
_cell.length_b   1.000
_cell.length_c   1.000
_cell.angle_alpha   90.00
_cell.angle_beta   90.00
_cell.angle_gamma   90.00
#
_symmetry.space_group_name_H-M   'P 1'
#
loop_
_entity.id
_entity.type
_entity.pdbx_description
1 polymer ?
#
loop_
_entity_poly.entity_id
_entity_poly.type
_entity_poly.pdbx_seq_one_letter_code
_entity_poly.pdbx_strand_id
1 'polypeptide(L)'
;MNTKDFYYDLPEELIAQDPLLKRSASRLLVMDRKSGKIEHKHFEDVLSYLREGDCLVLNNTKVIPARLHGVKTETGAHVEVLLLTRLTDKSWECIVRPGKKLRVGAEIIFAENLLSGTVIECKEDGNRVVEFHFEGIFEEILDKLGEMPLPPYITKQLEDKTRYNTVYAKEEGSAAAPTAGLHWTKELLEKVQEKGVKIAYVTL
;
A
#
# COMPACT_ATOMS: atom_id res chain seq x y z
N MET A 1 -1.88 -20.62 20.28
CA MET A 1 -2.52 -19.31 20.14
C MET A 1 -3.34 -19.37 18.87
N ASN A 2 -4.65 -19.20 18.96
CA ASN A 2 -5.58 -19.24 17.81
C ASN A 2 -5.95 -17.82 17.41
N THR A 3 -6.32 -17.60 16.15
CA THR A 3 -6.80 -16.29 15.65
C THR A 3 -7.99 -15.77 16.46
N LYS A 4 -8.84 -16.69 16.96
CA LYS A 4 -9.99 -16.36 17.82
C LYS A 4 -9.61 -15.74 19.16
N ASP A 5 -8.40 -15.96 19.66
CA ASP A 5 -7.90 -15.38 20.93
C ASP A 5 -7.71 -13.86 20.84
N PHE A 6 -7.68 -13.32 19.62
CA PHE A 6 -7.53 -11.90 19.30
C PHE A 6 -8.85 -11.23 18.87
N TYR A 7 -9.95 -11.99 18.86
CA TYR A 7 -11.24 -11.45 18.46
C TYR A 7 -11.78 -10.49 19.54
N TYR A 8 -12.26 -9.35 19.07
CA TYR A 8 -13.06 -8.41 19.84
C TYR A 8 -14.09 -7.74 18.93
N ASP A 9 -15.16 -7.24 19.49
CA ASP A 9 -16.15 -6.49 18.73
C ASP A 9 -15.63 -5.09 18.44
N LEU A 10 -15.38 -4.80 17.15
CA LEU A 10 -14.92 -3.50 16.67
C LEU A 10 -16.03 -2.85 15.86
N PRO A 11 -16.74 -1.84 16.42
CA PRO A 11 -17.73 -1.06 15.66
C PRO A 11 -17.10 -0.38 14.44
N GLU A 12 -17.78 -0.44 13.29
CA GLU A 12 -17.24 0.11 12.02
C GLU A 12 -16.97 1.62 12.11
N GLU A 13 -17.79 2.36 12.88
CA GLU A 13 -17.61 3.81 13.08
C GLU A 13 -16.32 4.18 13.82
N LEU A 14 -15.65 3.22 14.47
CA LEU A 14 -14.34 3.43 15.10
C LEU A 14 -13.17 3.26 14.11
N ILE A 15 -13.44 2.81 12.90
CA ILE A 15 -12.43 2.71 11.85
C ILE A 15 -12.41 4.02 11.07
N ALA A 16 -11.38 4.83 11.31
CA ALA A 16 -11.21 6.10 10.62
C ALA A 16 -11.06 5.87 9.10
N GLN A 17 -11.84 6.57 8.30
CA GLN A 17 -11.81 6.50 6.84
C GLN A 17 -10.94 7.58 6.21
N ASP A 18 -10.70 8.69 6.91
CA ASP A 18 -9.86 9.79 6.45
C ASP A 18 -8.61 9.92 7.32
N PRO A 19 -7.44 10.13 6.72
CA PRO A 19 -6.23 10.43 7.48
C PRO A 19 -6.29 11.85 8.04
N LEU A 20 -5.67 12.07 9.21
CA LEU A 20 -5.52 13.41 9.76
C LEU A 20 -4.67 14.29 8.83
N LEU A 21 -4.97 15.58 8.74
CA LEU A 21 -4.19 16.54 7.95
C LEU A 21 -2.72 16.54 8.39
N LYS A 22 -2.48 16.67 9.69
CA LYS A 22 -1.14 16.55 10.28
C LYS A 22 -0.88 15.08 10.63
N ARG A 23 0.02 14.41 9.89
CA ARG A 23 0.33 12.97 10.07
C ARG A 23 0.76 12.63 11.49
N SER A 24 1.59 13.46 12.12
CA SER A 24 2.14 13.24 13.45
C SER A 24 1.16 13.51 14.60
N ALA A 25 -0.03 14.03 14.32
CA ALA A 25 -1.06 14.29 15.32
C ALA A 25 -1.92 13.04 15.64
N SER A 26 -1.68 11.91 14.99
CA SER A 26 -2.37 10.65 15.27
C SER A 26 -2.17 10.22 16.72
N ARG A 27 -3.17 9.58 17.30
CA ARG A 27 -3.07 9.02 18.66
C ARG A 27 -2.03 7.91 18.69
N LEU A 28 -1.26 7.88 19.76
CA LEU A 28 -0.27 6.85 20.07
C LEU A 28 -0.62 6.18 21.38
N LEU A 29 -0.80 4.86 21.37
CA LEU A 29 -0.86 4.06 22.60
C LEU A 29 0.54 3.54 22.90
N VAL A 30 1.02 3.84 24.10
CA VAL A 30 2.32 3.34 24.59
C VAL A 30 2.05 2.36 25.71
N MET A 31 2.56 1.14 25.58
CA MET A 31 2.45 0.10 26.59
C MET A 31 3.84 -0.31 27.09
N ASP A 32 4.05 -0.19 28.39
CA ASP A 32 5.24 -0.73 29.03
C ASP A 32 5.15 -2.27 29.12
N ARG A 33 6.09 -2.95 28.47
CA ARG A 33 6.08 -4.41 28.34
C ARG A 33 6.18 -5.14 29.69
N LYS A 34 6.82 -4.54 30.68
CA LYS A 34 7.09 -5.20 31.97
C LYS A 34 5.90 -5.02 32.93
N SER A 35 5.40 -3.81 33.05
CA SER A 35 4.34 -3.45 33.98
C SER A 35 2.93 -3.57 33.38
N GLY A 36 2.82 -3.60 32.03
CA GLY A 36 1.53 -3.53 31.33
C GLY A 36 0.87 -2.14 31.40
N LYS A 37 1.57 -1.13 31.96
CA LYS A 37 1.04 0.24 32.05
C LYS A 37 0.81 0.81 30.65
N ILE A 38 -0.36 1.40 30.43
CA ILE A 38 -0.76 2.04 29.18
C ILE A 38 -0.76 3.55 29.35
N GLU A 39 -0.22 4.26 28.39
CA GLU A 39 -0.26 5.72 28.26
C GLU A 39 -0.85 6.11 26.90
N HIS A 40 -1.65 7.17 26.86
CA HIS A 40 -2.19 7.74 25.63
C HIS A 40 -1.46 9.02 25.30
N LYS A 41 -0.88 9.07 24.11
CA LYS A 41 0.00 10.11 23.59
C LYS A 41 -0.43 10.49 22.17
N HIS A 42 0.35 11.38 21.53
CA HIS A 42 0.32 11.60 20.08
C HIS A 42 1.60 11.05 19.44
N PHE A 43 1.56 10.82 18.14
CA PHE A 43 2.68 10.19 17.46
C PHE A 43 3.99 11.02 17.58
N GLU A 44 3.90 12.35 17.62
CA GLU A 44 5.04 13.23 17.81
C GLU A 44 5.76 13.02 19.15
N ASP A 45 5.09 12.47 20.17
CA ASP A 45 5.69 12.13 21.47
C ASP A 45 6.65 10.92 21.38
N VAL A 46 6.70 10.21 20.23
CA VAL A 46 7.62 9.10 19.99
C VAL A 46 9.09 9.51 20.24
N LEU A 47 9.42 10.78 20.00
CA LEU A 47 10.74 11.32 20.29
C LEU A 47 11.20 11.13 21.74
N SER A 48 10.27 11.12 22.69
CA SER A 48 10.62 10.95 24.12
C SER A 48 11.06 9.53 24.46
N TYR A 49 10.76 8.57 23.60
CA TYR A 49 11.09 7.14 23.74
C TYR A 49 12.39 6.75 23.02
N LEU A 50 12.92 7.63 22.17
CA LEU A 50 14.17 7.44 21.45
C LEU A 50 15.34 8.06 22.22
N ARG A 51 16.52 7.44 22.14
CA ARG A 51 17.75 7.87 22.83
C ARG A 51 18.89 8.00 21.83
N GLU A 52 19.85 8.85 22.14
CA GLU A 52 21.13 8.89 21.41
C GLU A 52 21.74 7.49 21.30
N GLY A 53 22.18 7.13 20.10
CA GLY A 53 22.75 5.81 19.80
C GLY A 53 21.74 4.77 19.36
N ASP A 54 20.43 5.01 19.49
CA ASP A 54 19.39 4.14 18.90
C ASP A 54 19.47 4.15 17.37
N CYS A 55 18.91 3.10 16.75
CA CYS A 55 18.72 3.02 15.31
C CYS A 55 17.25 2.79 14.99
N LEU A 56 16.65 3.75 14.28
CA LEU A 56 15.28 3.64 13.74
C LEU A 56 15.34 3.00 12.36
N VAL A 57 14.78 1.79 12.22
CA VAL A 57 14.71 1.08 10.95
C VAL A 57 13.34 1.33 10.32
N LEU A 58 13.33 1.84 9.08
CA LEU A 58 12.13 2.23 8.34
C LEU A 58 12.04 1.46 7.01
N ASN A 59 10.84 1.10 6.61
CA ASN A 59 10.58 0.52 5.30
C ASN A 59 10.33 1.64 4.28
N ASN A 60 11.22 1.80 3.28
CA ASN A 60 11.16 2.84 2.26
C ASN A 60 10.41 2.43 0.99
N THR A 61 9.70 1.32 1.04
CA THR A 61 8.85 0.88 -0.07
C THR A 61 7.85 1.97 -0.46
N LYS A 62 7.68 2.19 -1.76
CA LYS A 62 6.70 3.09 -2.36
C LYS A 62 5.57 2.30 -3.00
N VAL A 63 4.35 2.56 -2.58
CA VAL A 63 3.14 2.00 -3.17
C VAL A 63 2.77 2.82 -4.40
N ILE A 64 2.51 2.14 -5.50
CA ILE A 64 2.01 2.71 -6.76
C ILE A 64 0.50 2.52 -6.87
N PRO A 65 -0.22 3.25 -7.74
CA PRO A 65 -1.64 3.04 -8.01
C PRO A 65 -1.87 1.72 -8.76
N ALA A 66 -1.62 0.61 -8.06
CA ALA A 66 -1.49 -0.72 -8.63
C ALA A 66 -2.81 -1.42 -8.94
N ARG A 67 -3.97 -0.87 -8.51
CA ARG A 67 -5.28 -1.48 -8.76
C ARG A 67 -5.89 -0.89 -10.01
N LEU A 68 -6.12 -1.75 -11.00
CA LEU A 68 -6.72 -1.41 -12.28
C LEU A 68 -8.09 -2.07 -12.41
N HIS A 69 -9.08 -1.32 -12.87
CA HIS A 69 -10.40 -1.82 -13.24
C HIS A 69 -10.52 -1.89 -14.76
N GLY A 70 -11.02 -3.00 -15.26
CA GLY A 70 -11.14 -3.21 -16.70
C GLY A 70 -12.35 -4.06 -17.04
N VAL A 71 -12.49 -4.31 -18.33
CA VAL A 71 -13.58 -5.12 -18.91
C VAL A 71 -12.96 -6.21 -19.78
N LYS A 72 -13.36 -7.47 -19.54
CA LYS A 72 -12.96 -8.59 -20.42
C LYS A 72 -13.61 -8.40 -21.79
N THR A 73 -12.82 -8.33 -22.86
CA THR A 73 -13.26 -8.01 -24.22
C THR A 73 -14.37 -8.96 -24.71
N GLU A 74 -14.19 -10.26 -24.50
CA GLU A 74 -15.09 -11.30 -25.01
C GLU A 74 -16.50 -11.26 -24.38
N THR A 75 -16.62 -10.88 -23.10
CA THR A 75 -17.86 -11.06 -22.32
C THR A 75 -18.42 -9.79 -21.72
N GLY A 76 -17.71 -8.67 -21.81
CA GLY A 76 -18.07 -7.41 -21.13
C GLY A 76 -18.02 -7.49 -19.60
N ALA A 77 -17.44 -8.54 -19.04
CA ALA A 77 -17.40 -8.72 -17.59
C ALA A 77 -16.38 -7.77 -16.95
N HIS A 78 -16.82 -7.05 -15.91
CA HIS A 78 -15.92 -6.24 -15.09
C HIS A 78 -14.89 -7.12 -14.38
N VAL A 79 -13.65 -6.66 -14.36
CA VAL A 79 -12.51 -7.32 -13.73
C VAL A 79 -11.64 -6.31 -12.99
N GLU A 80 -11.04 -6.75 -11.91
CA GLU A 80 -10.01 -6.03 -11.15
C GLU A 80 -8.67 -6.74 -11.36
N VAL A 81 -7.63 -5.98 -11.63
CA VAL A 81 -6.25 -6.45 -11.74
C VAL A 81 -5.39 -5.64 -10.78
N LEU A 82 -4.80 -6.31 -9.80
CA LEU A 82 -3.87 -5.71 -8.85
C LEU A 82 -2.45 -6.12 -9.21
N LEU A 83 -1.63 -5.16 -9.60
CA LEU A 83 -0.22 -5.36 -9.90
C LEU A 83 0.55 -5.74 -8.63
N LEU A 84 1.39 -6.78 -8.68
CA LEU A 84 2.25 -7.22 -7.58
C LEU A 84 3.73 -7.01 -7.91
N THR A 85 4.23 -7.72 -8.90
CA THR A 85 5.64 -7.74 -9.24
C THR A 85 5.82 -7.51 -10.73
N ARG A 86 6.67 -6.54 -11.09
CA ARG A 86 7.05 -6.30 -12.47
C ARG A 86 8.01 -7.39 -12.92
N LEU A 87 7.69 -8.08 -14.01
CA LEU A 87 8.53 -9.13 -14.58
C LEU A 87 9.35 -8.62 -15.76
N THR A 88 8.73 -7.80 -16.61
CA THR A 88 9.38 -7.11 -17.74
C THR A 88 8.83 -5.69 -17.87
N ASP A 89 9.28 -4.94 -18.87
CA ASP A 89 8.73 -3.59 -19.12
C ASP A 89 7.24 -3.59 -19.44
N LYS A 90 6.70 -4.72 -19.90
CA LYS A 90 5.30 -4.86 -20.31
C LYS A 90 4.52 -5.92 -19.55
N SER A 91 5.15 -6.74 -18.70
CA SER A 91 4.47 -7.82 -18.01
C SER A 91 4.59 -7.74 -16.51
N TRP A 92 3.48 -8.06 -15.81
CA TRP A 92 3.39 -8.05 -14.36
C TRP A 92 2.74 -9.32 -13.86
N GLU A 93 3.19 -9.78 -12.71
CA GLU A 93 2.44 -10.71 -11.89
C GLU A 93 1.35 -9.95 -11.16
N CYS A 94 0.11 -10.47 -11.19
CA CYS A 94 -1.08 -9.78 -10.73
C CYS A 94 -2.01 -10.70 -9.94
N ILE A 95 -2.67 -10.17 -8.91
CA ILE A 95 -3.91 -10.74 -8.38
C ILE A 95 -5.07 -10.25 -9.25
N VAL A 96 -5.99 -11.14 -9.61
CA VAL A 96 -7.14 -10.78 -10.44
C VAL A 96 -8.47 -11.21 -9.82
N ARG A 97 -9.50 -10.42 -10.04
CA ARG A 97 -10.89 -10.73 -9.62
C ARG A 97 -11.88 -10.42 -10.73
N PRO A 98 -12.80 -11.37 -11.04
CA PRO A 98 -12.85 -12.77 -10.60
C PRO A 98 -11.87 -13.66 -11.35
N GLY A 99 -10.99 -14.40 -10.64
CA GLY A 99 -9.92 -15.22 -11.24
C GLY A 99 -10.41 -16.30 -12.22
N LYS A 100 -11.60 -16.88 -12.00
CA LYS A 100 -12.18 -17.93 -12.86
C LYS A 100 -12.45 -17.46 -14.29
N LYS A 101 -12.64 -16.15 -14.50
CA LYS A 101 -12.96 -15.57 -15.81
C LYS A 101 -11.70 -15.19 -16.60
N LEU A 102 -10.55 -15.07 -15.94
CA LEU A 102 -9.29 -14.64 -16.55
C LEU A 102 -8.34 -15.83 -16.68
N ARG A 103 -8.47 -16.54 -17.81
CA ARG A 103 -7.60 -17.64 -18.23
C ARG A 103 -6.57 -17.13 -19.23
N VAL A 104 -5.56 -17.93 -19.52
CA VAL A 104 -4.57 -17.64 -20.58
C VAL A 104 -5.30 -17.29 -21.88
N GLY A 105 -4.87 -16.21 -22.54
CA GLY A 105 -5.46 -15.65 -23.75
C GLY A 105 -6.62 -14.67 -23.47
N ALA A 106 -7.05 -14.47 -22.21
CA ALA A 106 -8.08 -13.48 -21.93
C ALA A 106 -7.57 -12.07 -22.14
N GLU A 107 -8.30 -11.28 -22.91
CA GLU A 107 -8.00 -9.88 -23.18
C GLU A 107 -8.86 -8.98 -22.30
N ILE A 108 -8.22 -7.91 -21.79
CA ILE A 108 -8.82 -6.93 -20.87
C ILE A 108 -8.58 -5.53 -21.43
N ILE A 109 -9.61 -4.70 -21.48
CA ILE A 109 -9.50 -3.28 -21.77
C ILE A 109 -9.67 -2.53 -20.46
N PHE A 110 -8.66 -1.74 -20.06
CA PHE A 110 -8.72 -0.86 -18.91
C PHE A 110 -9.16 0.55 -19.30
N ALA A 111 -8.65 1.04 -20.43
CA ALA A 111 -9.10 2.27 -21.07
C ALA A 111 -8.89 2.16 -22.58
N GLU A 112 -9.92 2.49 -23.36
CA GLU A 112 -9.85 2.46 -24.81
C GLU A 112 -8.70 3.33 -25.34
N ASN A 113 -7.93 2.77 -26.28
CA ASN A 113 -6.77 3.41 -26.90
C ASN A 113 -5.65 3.86 -25.95
N LEU A 114 -5.68 3.47 -24.68
CA LEU A 114 -4.68 3.87 -23.67
C LEU A 114 -4.01 2.66 -23.02
N LEU A 115 -4.80 1.70 -22.51
CA LEU A 115 -4.28 0.53 -21.80
C LEU A 115 -5.17 -0.69 -22.01
N SER A 116 -4.58 -1.75 -22.50
CA SER A 116 -5.15 -3.10 -22.52
C SER A 116 -4.15 -4.11 -22.00
N GLY A 117 -4.57 -5.35 -21.78
CA GLY A 117 -3.68 -6.42 -21.34
C GLY A 117 -4.20 -7.79 -21.74
N THR A 118 -3.26 -8.73 -21.86
CA THR A 118 -3.53 -10.14 -22.17
C THR A 118 -2.99 -11.01 -21.04
N VAL A 119 -3.79 -11.93 -20.52
CA VAL A 119 -3.31 -12.94 -19.57
C VAL A 119 -2.45 -13.95 -20.31
N ILE A 120 -1.15 -13.99 -20.03
CA ILE A 120 -0.20 -14.89 -20.68
C ILE A 120 0.12 -16.14 -19.85
N GLU A 121 -0.13 -16.12 -18.54
CA GLU A 121 0.11 -17.25 -17.64
C GLU A 121 -0.88 -17.26 -16.48
N CYS A 122 -1.25 -18.47 -16.02
CA CYS A 122 -1.98 -18.69 -14.77
C CYS A 122 -1.11 -19.46 -13.81
N LYS A 123 -0.71 -18.85 -12.69
CA LYS A 123 0.16 -19.48 -11.68
C LYS A 123 -0.63 -20.40 -10.75
N GLU A 124 0.07 -21.32 -10.09
CA GLU A 124 -0.51 -22.31 -9.16
C GLU A 124 -1.16 -21.67 -7.93
N ASP A 125 -0.61 -20.56 -7.46
CA ASP A 125 -1.13 -19.78 -6.32
C ASP A 125 -2.38 -18.94 -6.66
N GLY A 126 -2.82 -18.98 -7.91
CA GLY A 126 -3.98 -18.24 -8.40
C GLY A 126 -3.66 -16.88 -9.02
N ASN A 127 -2.41 -16.44 -8.95
CA ASN A 127 -1.96 -15.22 -9.62
C ASN A 127 -1.97 -15.38 -11.16
N ARG A 128 -1.91 -14.28 -11.86
CA ARG A 128 -1.83 -14.21 -13.32
C ARG A 128 -0.61 -13.41 -13.73
N VAL A 129 0.00 -13.80 -14.84
CA VAL A 129 0.91 -12.89 -15.54
C VAL A 129 0.12 -12.22 -16.64
N VAL A 130 0.08 -10.89 -16.59
CA VAL A 130 -0.60 -10.05 -17.57
C VAL A 130 0.44 -9.28 -18.35
N GLU A 131 0.42 -9.40 -19.68
CA GLU A 131 1.16 -8.56 -20.58
C GLU A 131 0.33 -7.35 -20.98
N PHE A 132 0.83 -6.13 -20.71
CA PHE A 132 0.14 -4.88 -20.96
C PHE A 132 0.52 -4.30 -22.31
N HIS A 133 -0.46 -3.75 -23.01
CA HIS A 133 -0.33 -3.09 -24.30
C HIS A 133 -0.66 -1.62 -24.14
N PHE A 134 0.35 -0.78 -24.33
CA PHE A 134 0.28 0.67 -24.17
C PHE A 134 1.39 1.35 -25.00
N GLU A 135 1.24 2.66 -25.19
CA GLU A 135 2.27 3.55 -25.72
C GLU A 135 2.69 4.57 -24.64
N GLY A 136 3.98 4.92 -24.63
CA GLY A 136 4.53 5.88 -23.67
C GLY A 136 5.00 5.25 -22.36
N ILE A 137 4.84 5.98 -21.27
CA ILE A 137 5.34 5.61 -19.92
C ILE A 137 4.22 4.96 -19.12
N PHE A 138 4.42 3.71 -18.70
CA PHE A 138 3.43 2.92 -17.97
C PHE A 138 3.02 3.57 -16.65
N GLU A 139 3.98 4.13 -15.94
CA GLU A 139 3.76 4.81 -14.65
C GLU A 139 2.81 6.01 -14.79
N GLU A 140 2.91 6.79 -15.86
CA GLU A 140 1.98 7.90 -16.14
C GLU A 140 0.55 7.41 -16.43
N ILE A 141 0.43 6.25 -17.05
CA ILE A 141 -0.87 5.61 -17.31
C ILE A 141 -1.46 5.10 -15.99
N LEU A 142 -0.64 4.48 -15.13
CA LEU A 142 -1.06 4.06 -13.79
C LEU A 142 -1.52 5.23 -12.93
N ASP A 143 -0.85 6.37 -12.98
CA ASP A 143 -1.26 7.57 -12.24
C ASP A 143 -2.66 8.06 -12.67
N LYS A 144 -3.00 7.89 -13.94
CA LYS A 144 -4.32 8.29 -14.50
C LYS A 144 -5.41 7.27 -14.19
N LEU A 145 -5.14 5.99 -14.38
CA LEU A 145 -6.15 4.92 -14.36
C LEU A 145 -6.17 4.13 -13.04
N GLY A 146 -5.03 4.03 -12.38
CA GLY A 146 -4.86 3.18 -11.21
C GLY A 146 -5.42 3.80 -9.93
N GLU A 147 -5.83 2.91 -9.04
CA GLU A 147 -6.23 3.24 -7.69
C GLU A 147 -5.18 2.74 -6.69
N MET A 148 -5.02 3.48 -5.58
CA MET A 148 -4.17 3.03 -4.48
C MET A 148 -4.78 1.78 -3.84
N PRO A 149 -3.98 0.71 -3.63
CA PRO A 149 -4.47 -0.55 -3.09
C PRO A 149 -4.68 -0.45 -1.57
N LEU A 150 -5.68 0.33 -1.16
CA LEU A 150 -6.01 0.51 0.25
C LEU A 150 -6.46 -0.81 0.89
N PRO A 151 -6.25 -0.98 2.21
CA PRO A 151 -6.80 -2.11 2.95
C PRO A 151 -8.33 -2.17 2.82
N PRO A 152 -8.95 -3.37 2.84
CA PRO A 152 -10.38 -3.53 2.55
C PRO A 152 -11.32 -2.85 3.55
N TYR A 153 -10.84 -2.50 4.74
CA TYR A 153 -11.61 -1.76 5.75
C TYR A 153 -11.65 -0.24 5.49
N ILE A 154 -10.85 0.27 4.55
CA ILE A 154 -10.95 1.63 4.03
C ILE A 154 -11.80 1.59 2.77
N THR A 155 -13.01 2.12 2.86
CA THR A 155 -13.98 2.12 1.76
C THR A 155 -14.07 3.45 1.04
N LYS A 156 -13.54 4.53 1.67
CA LYS A 156 -13.50 5.87 1.09
C LYS A 156 -12.30 6.00 0.15
N GLN A 157 -12.52 6.55 -1.03
CA GLN A 157 -11.43 6.89 -1.95
C GLN A 157 -10.58 8.03 -1.38
N LEU A 158 -9.27 7.93 -1.56
CA LEU A 158 -8.34 9.01 -1.18
C LEU A 158 -8.44 10.17 -2.17
N GLU A 159 -8.65 11.37 -1.66
CA GLU A 159 -8.55 12.60 -2.45
C GLU A 159 -7.11 12.85 -2.91
N ASP A 160 -6.14 12.59 -2.03
CA ASP A 160 -4.70 12.68 -2.30
C ASP A 160 -4.04 11.30 -2.22
N LYS A 161 -3.77 10.70 -3.38
CA LYS A 161 -3.11 9.38 -3.48
C LYS A 161 -1.76 9.33 -2.76
N THR A 162 -1.04 10.45 -2.66
CA THR A 162 0.27 10.51 -2.01
C THR A 162 0.21 10.27 -0.50
N ARG A 163 -0.97 10.41 0.10
CA ARG A 163 -1.20 10.17 1.53
C ARG A 163 -0.99 8.71 1.94
N TYR A 164 -1.13 7.77 1.02
CA TYR A 164 -0.88 6.34 1.27
C TYR A 164 0.59 5.95 1.01
N ASN A 165 1.48 6.93 1.02
CA ASN A 165 2.92 6.72 1.02
C ASN A 165 3.58 7.45 2.19
N THR A 166 4.69 6.90 2.69
CA THR A 166 5.52 7.56 3.71
C THR A 166 6.25 8.74 3.08
N VAL A 167 6.67 9.70 3.90
CA VAL A 167 7.45 10.86 3.43
C VAL A 167 8.85 10.50 2.95
N TYR A 168 9.29 9.27 3.21
CA TYR A 168 10.58 8.70 2.81
C TYR A 168 10.43 7.52 1.84
N ALA A 169 9.24 7.29 1.29
CA ALA A 169 9.02 6.25 0.28
C ALA A 169 9.86 6.53 -0.97
N LYS A 170 10.59 5.52 -1.43
CA LYS A 170 11.55 5.63 -2.54
C LYS A 170 11.45 4.48 -3.54
N GLU A 171 11.55 3.24 -3.06
CA GLU A 171 11.64 2.06 -3.91
C GLU A 171 10.24 1.57 -4.30
N GLU A 172 9.90 1.66 -5.59
CA GLU A 172 8.58 1.27 -6.12
C GLU A 172 8.44 -0.25 -6.22
N GLY A 173 7.19 -0.74 -6.14
CA GLY A 173 6.87 -2.14 -6.44
C GLY A 173 6.11 -2.89 -5.35
N SER A 174 5.65 -2.24 -4.28
CA SER A 174 4.81 -2.89 -3.27
C SER A 174 3.33 -2.57 -3.45
N ALA A 175 2.51 -3.59 -3.20
CA ALA A 175 1.05 -3.45 -3.12
C ALA A 175 0.54 -2.98 -1.74
N ALA A 176 1.43 -2.85 -0.73
CA ALA A 176 1.05 -2.47 0.63
C ALA A 176 1.99 -1.43 1.21
N ALA A 177 1.43 -0.35 1.76
CA ALA A 177 2.20 0.67 2.45
C ALA A 177 2.64 0.20 3.85
N PRO A 178 3.82 0.62 4.34
CA PRO A 178 4.21 0.44 5.73
C PRO A 178 3.42 1.41 6.60
N THR A 179 2.19 1.02 6.97
CA THR A 179 1.17 1.91 7.57
C THR A 179 1.62 2.60 8.85
N ALA A 180 2.44 1.95 9.69
CA ALA A 180 3.05 2.58 10.87
C ALA A 180 3.97 3.76 10.49
N GLY A 181 4.57 3.73 9.30
CA GLY A 181 5.43 4.79 8.79
C GLY A 181 4.67 6.03 8.27
N LEU A 182 3.36 5.91 8.02
CA LEU A 182 2.56 7.01 7.49
C LEU A 182 2.43 8.21 8.45
N HIS A 183 2.71 8.02 9.73
CA HIS A 183 2.64 9.06 10.75
C HIS A 183 3.88 9.96 10.81
N TRP A 184 4.99 9.53 10.21
CA TRP A 184 6.22 10.33 10.15
C TRP A 184 6.05 11.56 9.26
N THR A 185 6.67 12.66 9.67
CA THR A 185 6.89 13.85 8.84
C THR A 185 8.41 14.05 8.66
N LYS A 186 8.82 14.83 7.66
CA LYS A 186 10.23 15.13 7.42
C LYS A 186 10.85 15.83 8.63
N GLU A 187 10.15 16.81 9.19
CA GLU A 187 10.57 17.59 10.35
C GLU A 187 10.72 16.71 11.60
N LEU A 188 9.86 15.69 11.76
CA LEU A 188 9.95 14.75 12.87
C LEU A 188 11.17 13.83 12.73
N LEU A 189 11.48 13.39 11.50
CA LEU A 189 12.68 12.59 11.20
C LEU A 189 13.97 13.41 11.39
N GLU A 190 13.97 14.69 11.03
CA GLU A 190 15.08 15.59 11.31
C GLU A 190 15.36 15.69 12.82
N LYS A 191 14.32 15.87 13.65
CA LYS A 191 14.44 15.87 15.12
C LYS A 191 14.96 14.54 15.68
N VAL A 192 14.61 13.41 15.05
CA VAL A 192 15.17 12.08 15.41
C VAL A 192 16.69 12.08 15.20
N GLN A 193 17.15 12.58 14.05
CA GLN A 193 18.58 12.65 13.73
C GLN A 193 19.34 13.64 14.61
N GLU A 194 18.76 14.84 14.88
CA GLU A 194 19.31 15.83 15.80
C GLU A 194 19.51 15.27 17.22
N LYS A 195 18.66 14.31 17.62
CA LYS A 195 18.78 13.61 18.89
C LYS A 195 19.89 12.55 18.92
N GLY A 196 20.63 12.35 17.83
CA GLY A 196 21.69 11.34 17.73
C GLY A 196 21.18 9.93 17.44
N VAL A 197 19.94 9.78 16.99
CA VAL A 197 19.34 8.51 16.55
C VAL A 197 19.68 8.28 15.08
N LYS A 198 20.18 7.10 14.74
CA LYS A 198 20.45 6.71 13.35
C LYS A 198 19.16 6.29 12.65
N ILE A 199 19.05 6.62 11.37
CA ILE A 199 17.95 6.12 10.53
C ILE A 199 18.54 5.15 9.50
N ALA A 200 18.00 3.95 9.43
CA ALA A 200 18.31 2.95 8.42
C ALA A 200 17.05 2.56 7.64
N TYR A 201 17.23 2.19 6.38
CA TYR A 201 16.13 1.81 5.51
C TYR A 201 16.24 0.36 5.08
N VAL A 202 15.08 -0.30 4.98
CA VAL A 202 14.88 -1.60 4.35
C VAL A 202 13.79 -1.47 3.29
N THR A 203 13.83 -2.31 2.27
CA THR A 203 12.78 -2.42 1.25
C THR A 203 12.15 -3.80 1.36
N LEU A 204 10.83 -3.90 1.48
CA LEU A 204 10.09 -5.14 1.66
C LEU A 204 9.03 -5.29 0.58
#